data_fe7b05514e1499453bbd66e9f504a205
#
_entry.id   fe7b05514e1499453bbd66e9f504a205
#
_cell.length_a   1.000
_cell.length_b   1.000
_cell.length_c   1.000
_cell.angle_alpha   90.00
_cell.angle_beta   90.00
_cell.angle_gamma   90.00
#
_symmetry.space_group_name_H-M   'P 1'
#
loop_
_entity.id
_entity.type
_entity.pdbx_description
1 polymer ?
#
loop_
_entity_poly.entity_id
_entity_poly.type
_entity_poly.pdbx_seq_one_letter_code
_entity_poly.pdbx_strand_id
1 'polypeptide(L)'
;MRIVKYSLLLLSLVAAVAAYGQKSSGNPIFAGDYADPEGVVFGKTYWIYPTFSAAFDDQLHFDCFSSKDLVKWTKHERIIDNSKIKWLRRALWAPAAVEKDGKYYLFFGANDFHEGEIGGIGVAVADKPNGPFEDLLGKPLIGEIVNGAQPIDQFVFKDKDGTYYMYYGGWRHCNVVKLADDFKSIVPFEDGTLYKEVTPKDYVEGPFMFIRNGKYYFMWSEGGWTGPNYRVAYAISDSPFGPFERKDVILKLDEDIATGAGHHSVIHNSKSDKYYIVYHRRPKGSNKRDNRVTCIDEMHFAPNGDILPVKMTFEGVKKDRL
;
A
#
# COMPACT_ATOMS: atom_id res chain seq x y z
N MET A 1 -39.02 -66.97 -26.22
CA MET A 1 -38.44 -66.11 -25.13
C MET A 1 -37.64 -64.98 -25.75
N ARG A 2 -38.25 -63.83 -25.93
CA ARG A 2 -37.60 -62.61 -26.55
C ARG A 2 -36.98 -61.74 -25.50
N ILE A 3 -35.67 -61.61 -25.56
CA ILE A 3 -34.91 -60.74 -24.70
C ILE A 3 -34.95 -59.32 -25.31
N VAL A 4 -35.61 -58.42 -24.63
CA VAL A 4 -35.63 -56.99 -24.99
C VAL A 4 -34.39 -56.31 -24.37
N LYS A 5 -33.49 -55.82 -25.20
CA LYS A 5 -32.34 -55.01 -24.79
C LYS A 5 -32.80 -53.55 -24.64
N TYR A 6 -32.78 -53.04 -23.43
CA TYR A 6 -32.91 -51.62 -23.19
C TYR A 6 -31.56 -50.92 -23.32
N SER A 7 -31.44 -50.10 -24.36
CA SER A 7 -30.30 -49.19 -24.51
C SER A 7 -30.56 -47.95 -23.68
N LEU A 8 -29.81 -47.75 -22.59
CA LEU A 8 -29.76 -46.51 -21.87
C LEU A 8 -28.97 -45.48 -22.69
N LEU A 9 -29.64 -44.46 -23.20
CA LEU A 9 -29.03 -43.23 -23.72
C LEU A 9 -28.69 -42.34 -22.53
N LEU A 10 -27.40 -42.27 -22.17
CA LEU A 10 -26.91 -41.23 -21.28
C LEU A 10 -26.85 -39.91 -22.06
N LEU A 11 -27.79 -39.00 -21.81
CA LEU A 11 -27.69 -37.61 -22.21
C LEU A 11 -26.70 -36.92 -21.26
N SER A 12 -25.47 -36.71 -21.73
CA SER A 12 -24.51 -35.81 -21.06
C SER A 12 -24.93 -34.36 -21.29
N LEU A 13 -25.58 -33.77 -20.29
CA LEU A 13 -25.85 -32.34 -20.24
C LEU A 13 -24.51 -31.65 -19.96
N VAL A 14 -23.82 -31.18 -21.00
CA VAL A 14 -22.70 -30.23 -20.84
C VAL A 14 -23.29 -28.89 -20.48
N ALA A 15 -23.34 -28.60 -19.19
CA ALA A 15 -23.62 -27.23 -18.71
C ALA A 15 -22.48 -26.34 -19.16
N ALA A 16 -22.66 -25.61 -20.24
CA ALA A 16 -21.82 -24.49 -20.61
C ALA A 16 -21.98 -23.42 -19.52
N VAL A 17 -21.10 -23.42 -18.52
CA VAL A 17 -20.96 -22.30 -17.62
C VAL A 17 -20.44 -21.14 -18.49
N ALA A 18 -21.36 -20.28 -18.92
CA ALA A 18 -21.01 -19.01 -19.54
C ALA A 18 -20.12 -18.28 -18.52
N ALA A 19 -18.85 -18.18 -18.81
CA ALA A 19 -17.90 -17.38 -18.05
C ALA A 19 -18.31 -15.91 -18.24
N TYR A 20 -19.27 -15.45 -17.46
CA TYR A 20 -19.52 -14.02 -17.31
C TYR A 20 -18.22 -13.45 -16.76
N GLY A 21 -17.47 -12.76 -17.62
CA GLY A 21 -16.24 -12.11 -17.21
C GLY A 21 -16.53 -11.19 -16.02
N GLN A 22 -15.72 -11.31 -14.98
CA GLN A 22 -15.83 -10.50 -13.76
C GLN A 22 -15.95 -9.02 -14.16
N LYS A 23 -17.04 -8.35 -13.75
CA LYS A 23 -17.37 -6.97 -14.16
C LYS A 23 -16.63 -5.93 -13.31
N SER A 24 -16.26 -6.30 -12.08
CA SER A 24 -15.58 -5.43 -11.12
C SER A 24 -14.57 -6.24 -10.31
N SER A 25 -13.68 -5.55 -9.59
CA SER A 25 -12.64 -6.19 -8.76
C SER A 25 -13.21 -7.01 -7.61
N GLY A 26 -14.35 -6.59 -7.08
CA GLY A 26 -14.75 -6.98 -5.73
C GLY A 26 -13.89 -6.27 -4.68
N ASN A 27 -14.36 -6.28 -3.44
CA ASN A 27 -13.59 -5.88 -2.26
C ASN A 27 -13.84 -6.91 -1.14
N PRO A 28 -12.82 -7.66 -0.67
CA PRO A 28 -11.38 -7.50 -1.00
C PRO A 28 -11.04 -7.88 -2.45
N ILE A 29 -9.99 -7.25 -3.00
CA ILE A 29 -9.57 -7.43 -4.40
C ILE A 29 -8.83 -8.76 -4.66
N PHE A 30 -8.34 -9.41 -3.62
CA PHE A 30 -7.76 -10.74 -3.62
C PHE A 30 -7.95 -11.41 -2.25
N ALA A 31 -7.84 -12.72 -2.22
CA ALA A 31 -8.01 -13.50 -1.00
C ALA A 31 -6.80 -13.37 -0.06
N GLY A 32 -7.04 -13.52 1.24
CA GLY A 32 -6.05 -13.48 2.31
C GLY A 32 -6.12 -12.20 3.14
N ASP A 33 -5.46 -12.24 4.28
CA ASP A 33 -5.32 -11.10 5.17
C ASP A 33 -4.07 -10.30 4.75
N TYR A 34 -4.30 -9.15 4.13
CA TYR A 34 -3.26 -8.25 3.64
C TYR A 34 -3.59 -6.82 4.01
N ALA A 35 -2.62 -6.14 4.60
CA ALA A 35 -2.74 -4.78 5.09
C ALA A 35 -1.75 -3.82 4.41
N ASP A 36 -1.84 -2.55 4.73
CA ASP A 36 -0.85 -1.51 4.41
C ASP A 36 -0.45 -1.52 2.91
N PRO A 37 -1.41 -1.51 1.98
CA PRO A 37 -1.12 -1.76 0.57
C PRO A 37 -0.51 -0.55 -0.13
N GLU A 38 0.65 -0.73 -0.73
CA GLU A 38 1.23 0.20 -1.69
C GLU A 38 0.78 -0.19 -3.11
N GLY A 39 -0.03 0.65 -3.72
CA GLY A 39 -0.45 0.53 -5.12
C GLY A 39 0.39 1.42 -6.03
N VAL A 40 1.01 0.84 -7.06
CA VAL A 40 1.90 1.54 -7.98
C VAL A 40 1.72 1.04 -9.42
N VAL A 41 2.12 1.85 -10.39
CA VAL A 41 2.12 1.50 -11.81
C VAL A 41 3.55 1.38 -12.30
N PHE A 42 3.92 0.19 -12.81
CA PHE A 42 5.17 0.00 -13.54
C PHE A 42 4.88 -0.42 -14.98
N GLY A 43 5.32 0.39 -15.92
CA GLY A 43 5.04 0.20 -17.34
C GLY A 43 3.53 0.20 -17.62
N LYS A 44 2.98 -0.93 -18.08
CA LYS A 44 1.54 -1.13 -18.33
C LYS A 44 0.90 -2.12 -17.37
N THR A 45 1.31 -2.10 -16.10
CA THR A 45 0.86 -3.04 -15.09
C THR A 45 0.65 -2.33 -13.77
N TYR A 46 -0.49 -2.57 -13.16
CA TYR A 46 -0.77 -2.21 -11.79
C TYR A 46 -0.14 -3.23 -10.85
N TRP A 47 0.50 -2.76 -9.79
CA TRP A 47 1.11 -3.58 -8.76
C TRP A 47 0.59 -3.17 -7.40
N ILE A 48 0.41 -4.14 -6.51
CA ILE A 48 0.11 -3.91 -5.11
C ILE A 48 1.09 -4.73 -4.27
N TYR A 49 1.74 -4.04 -3.34
CA TYR A 49 2.66 -4.61 -2.36
C TYR A 49 2.05 -4.42 -0.97
N PRO A 50 1.48 -5.43 -0.37
CA PRO A 50 0.88 -5.34 0.95
C PRO A 50 1.74 -6.00 2.03
N THR A 51 1.48 -5.65 3.29
CA THR A 51 1.89 -6.42 4.45
C THR A 51 1.10 -7.73 4.54
N PHE A 52 1.76 -8.86 4.72
CA PHE A 52 1.08 -10.09 5.13
C PHE A 52 0.55 -9.91 6.56
N SER A 53 -0.77 -9.83 6.73
CA SER A 53 -1.41 -9.47 8.00
C SER A 53 -1.62 -10.71 8.87
N ALA A 54 -0.71 -10.92 9.82
CA ALA A 54 -0.66 -12.05 10.74
C ALA A 54 -0.12 -11.60 12.11
N ALA A 55 0.15 -12.53 13.02
CA ALA A 55 0.92 -12.23 14.21
C ALA A 55 2.32 -11.72 13.83
N PHE A 56 2.90 -10.83 14.62
CA PHE A 56 4.16 -10.15 14.28
C PHE A 56 5.31 -11.12 14.00
N ASP A 57 5.39 -12.22 14.75
CA ASP A 57 6.42 -13.25 14.56
C ASP A 57 6.28 -14.05 13.25
N ASP A 58 5.08 -14.05 12.64
CA ASP A 58 4.78 -14.72 11.40
C ASP A 58 4.94 -13.79 10.17
N GLN A 59 5.09 -12.50 10.38
CA GLN A 59 5.27 -11.49 9.32
C GLN A 59 6.73 -11.45 8.87
N LEU A 60 7.14 -12.45 8.10
CA LEU A 60 8.53 -12.69 7.70
C LEU A 60 8.75 -12.66 6.18
N HIS A 61 7.73 -12.31 5.41
CA HIS A 61 7.83 -12.23 3.95
C HIS A 61 6.85 -11.22 3.39
N PHE A 62 7.12 -10.77 2.16
CA PHE A 62 6.13 -10.09 1.34
C PHE A 62 5.73 -10.94 0.15
N ASP A 63 4.44 -10.88 -0.16
CA ASP A 63 3.88 -11.21 -1.47
C ASP A 63 3.61 -9.91 -2.24
N CYS A 64 3.44 -9.99 -3.56
CA CYS A 64 2.87 -8.88 -4.31
C CYS A 64 1.84 -9.37 -5.32
N PHE A 65 1.06 -8.43 -5.85
CA PHE A 65 -0.02 -8.73 -6.78
C PHE A 65 0.10 -7.84 -8.00
N SER A 66 -0.16 -8.40 -9.18
CA SER A 66 -0.16 -7.63 -10.43
C SER A 66 -1.46 -7.76 -11.19
N SER A 67 -1.87 -6.69 -11.88
CA SER A 67 -3.06 -6.65 -12.71
C SER A 67 -2.83 -5.82 -13.97
N LYS A 68 -3.50 -6.20 -15.06
CA LYS A 68 -3.56 -5.41 -16.29
C LYS A 68 -4.83 -4.58 -16.40
N ASP A 69 -5.77 -4.74 -15.46
CA ASP A 69 -7.11 -4.19 -15.61
C ASP A 69 -7.81 -3.85 -14.27
N LEU A 70 -7.11 -3.90 -13.14
CA LEU A 70 -7.59 -3.68 -11.77
C LEU A 70 -8.62 -4.72 -11.27
N VAL A 71 -9.03 -5.67 -12.11
CA VAL A 71 -10.07 -6.67 -11.79
C VAL A 71 -9.49 -8.06 -11.59
N LYS A 72 -8.57 -8.46 -12.47
CA LYS A 72 -7.90 -9.76 -12.37
C LYS A 72 -6.50 -9.58 -11.82
N TRP A 73 -6.25 -10.17 -10.65
CA TRP A 73 -4.97 -10.07 -9.96
C TRP A 73 -4.23 -11.41 -9.99
N THR A 74 -2.93 -11.33 -10.25
CA THR A 74 -2.00 -12.46 -10.18
C THR A 74 -1.14 -12.29 -8.95
N LYS A 75 -1.16 -13.26 -8.05
CA LYS A 75 -0.29 -13.31 -6.87
C LYS A 75 1.12 -13.75 -7.26
N HIS A 76 2.12 -13.09 -6.69
CA HIS A 76 3.53 -13.46 -6.71
C HIS A 76 3.96 -13.69 -5.26
N GLU A 77 4.25 -14.94 -4.94
CA GLU A 77 4.52 -15.33 -3.56
C GLU A 77 5.96 -15.09 -3.16
N ARG A 78 6.16 -14.63 -1.92
CA ARG A 78 7.46 -14.51 -1.25
C ARG A 78 8.52 -13.80 -2.10
N ILE A 79 8.17 -12.59 -2.56
CA ILE A 79 9.09 -11.77 -3.37
C ILE A 79 10.35 -11.39 -2.60
N ILE A 80 10.29 -11.40 -1.26
CA ILE A 80 11.40 -11.32 -0.32
C ILE A 80 10.98 -11.98 1.00
N ASP A 81 11.93 -12.51 1.77
CA ASP A 81 11.68 -13.09 3.08
C ASP A 81 12.91 -12.96 4.02
N ASN A 82 12.78 -13.48 5.24
CA ASN A 82 13.83 -13.45 6.28
C ASN A 82 15.10 -14.19 5.89
N SER A 83 15.11 -15.03 4.86
CA SER A 83 16.35 -15.65 4.35
C SER A 83 17.23 -14.61 3.63
N LYS A 84 16.62 -13.54 3.11
CA LYS A 84 17.27 -12.45 2.37
C LYS A 84 17.62 -11.26 3.26
N ILE A 85 16.83 -11.00 4.30
CA ILE A 85 17.02 -9.87 5.24
C ILE A 85 17.59 -10.44 6.54
N LYS A 86 18.93 -10.44 6.68
CA LYS A 86 19.63 -11.10 7.80
C LYS A 86 19.35 -10.51 9.19
N TRP A 87 18.93 -9.26 9.25
CA TRP A 87 18.57 -8.57 10.49
C TRP A 87 17.07 -8.65 10.82
N LEU A 88 16.22 -9.14 9.91
CA LEU A 88 14.80 -9.37 10.13
C LEU A 88 14.56 -10.52 11.12
N ARG A 89 13.75 -10.27 12.11
CA ARG A 89 13.31 -11.25 13.11
C ARG A 89 11.81 -11.42 13.13
N ARG A 90 11.05 -10.32 12.92
CA ARG A 90 9.59 -10.26 12.94
C ARG A 90 9.10 -8.99 12.26
N ALA A 91 7.78 -8.86 12.12
CA ALA A 91 7.11 -7.60 11.82
C ALA A 91 7.67 -6.92 10.56
N LEU A 92 7.64 -7.61 9.42
CA LEU A 92 7.97 -7.05 8.11
C LEU A 92 6.74 -6.33 7.56
N TRP A 93 6.78 -4.97 7.47
CA TRP A 93 5.63 -4.12 7.30
C TRP A 93 5.74 -3.11 6.17
N ALA A 94 4.54 -2.68 5.68
CA ALA A 94 4.30 -1.49 4.89
C ALA A 94 5.32 -1.30 3.75
N PRO A 95 5.37 -2.23 2.78
CA PRO A 95 6.31 -2.12 1.68
C PRO A 95 5.98 -0.92 0.80
N ALA A 96 7.01 -0.18 0.36
CA ALA A 96 6.90 0.89 -0.63
C ALA A 96 7.83 0.60 -1.80
N ALA A 97 7.27 0.54 -3.01
CA ALA A 97 7.99 0.11 -4.21
C ALA A 97 8.25 1.26 -5.18
N VAL A 98 9.48 1.34 -5.68
CA VAL A 98 9.91 2.38 -6.63
C VAL A 98 10.72 1.75 -7.75
N GLU A 99 10.50 2.22 -9.00
CA GLU A 99 11.36 1.92 -10.14
C GLU A 99 12.38 3.04 -10.33
N LYS A 100 13.65 2.68 -10.48
CA LYS A 100 14.72 3.61 -10.83
C LYS A 100 15.79 2.90 -11.66
N ASP A 101 16.13 3.48 -12.81
CA ASP A 101 17.21 3.02 -13.70
C ASP A 101 17.09 1.53 -14.09
N GLY A 102 15.86 1.07 -14.34
CA GLY A 102 15.57 -0.32 -14.73
C GLY A 102 15.67 -1.33 -13.59
N LYS A 103 15.84 -0.87 -12.36
CA LYS A 103 15.77 -1.67 -11.14
C LYS A 103 14.52 -1.32 -10.34
N TYR A 104 14.11 -2.25 -9.49
CA TYR A 104 12.98 -2.08 -8.57
C TYR A 104 13.50 -2.11 -7.15
N TYR A 105 13.12 -1.13 -6.36
CA TYR A 105 13.51 -0.99 -4.97
C TYR A 105 12.27 -1.16 -4.10
N LEU A 106 12.42 -1.89 -3.01
CA LEU A 106 11.36 -2.14 -2.04
C LEU A 106 11.86 -1.66 -0.67
N PHE A 107 11.26 -0.58 -0.18
CA PHE A 107 11.49 -0.09 1.18
C PHE A 107 10.48 -0.76 2.12
N PHE A 108 10.89 -1.04 3.35
CA PHE A 108 10.05 -1.77 4.30
C PHE A 108 10.41 -1.45 5.74
N GLY A 109 9.42 -1.47 6.63
CA GLY A 109 9.63 -1.45 8.07
C GLY A 109 9.89 -2.88 8.60
N ALA A 110 10.74 -3.02 9.59
CA ALA A 110 11.01 -4.33 10.18
C ALA A 110 11.33 -4.26 11.68
N ASN A 111 10.97 -5.34 12.38
CA ASN A 111 11.25 -5.66 13.78
C ASN A 111 10.40 -4.91 14.82
N ASP A 112 9.34 -4.17 14.42
CA ASP A 112 8.55 -3.37 15.37
C ASP A 112 9.48 -2.54 16.28
N PHE A 113 10.33 -1.74 15.65
CA PHE A 113 11.51 -1.14 16.26
C PHE A 113 11.20 -0.27 17.47
N HIS A 114 11.90 -0.54 18.55
CA HIS A 114 11.95 0.26 19.76
C HIS A 114 13.39 0.64 20.08
N GLU A 115 13.59 1.68 20.91
CA GLU A 115 14.92 2.15 21.27
C GLU A 115 15.80 1.02 21.84
N GLY A 116 17.03 0.91 21.32
CA GLY A 116 17.99 -0.11 21.72
C GLY A 116 17.87 -1.45 20.99
N GLU A 117 16.92 -1.59 20.06
CA GLU A 117 16.76 -2.80 19.23
C GLU A 117 17.33 -2.59 17.81
N ILE A 118 17.64 -3.68 17.12
CA ILE A 118 17.96 -3.63 15.67
C ILE A 118 16.65 -3.69 14.92
N GLY A 119 16.33 -2.64 14.17
CA GLY A 119 15.11 -2.55 13.39
C GLY A 119 14.99 -1.19 12.69
N GLY A 120 13.85 -0.94 12.10
CA GLY A 120 13.54 0.28 11.38
C GLY A 120 13.30 0.05 9.90
N ILE A 121 13.62 1.03 9.06
CA ILE A 121 13.34 1.02 7.62
C ILE A 121 14.53 0.43 6.88
N GLY A 122 14.30 -0.65 6.13
CA GLY A 122 15.25 -1.26 5.20
C GLY A 122 14.95 -0.94 3.74
N VAL A 123 15.86 -1.34 2.86
CA VAL A 123 15.69 -1.26 1.41
C VAL A 123 16.25 -2.52 0.75
N ALA A 124 15.50 -3.06 -0.19
CA ALA A 124 15.88 -4.20 -1.03
C ALA A 124 15.79 -3.83 -2.51
N VAL A 125 16.49 -4.59 -3.36
CA VAL A 125 16.54 -4.33 -4.81
C VAL A 125 16.32 -5.60 -5.62
N ALA A 126 15.68 -5.46 -6.78
CA ALA A 126 15.47 -6.54 -7.74
C ALA A 126 15.55 -6.05 -9.19
N ASP A 127 15.69 -6.99 -10.13
CA ASP A 127 15.64 -6.73 -11.57
C ASP A 127 14.21 -6.73 -12.13
N LYS A 128 13.24 -7.20 -11.33
CA LYS A 128 11.83 -7.32 -11.73
C LYS A 128 10.93 -6.84 -10.60
N PRO A 129 9.75 -6.28 -10.91
CA PRO A 129 8.82 -5.78 -9.90
C PRO A 129 8.27 -6.88 -8.97
N ASN A 130 8.28 -8.14 -9.40
CA ASN A 130 7.91 -9.29 -8.57
C ASN A 130 9.12 -10.02 -7.96
N GLY A 131 10.28 -9.38 -7.88
CA GLY A 131 11.47 -9.94 -7.29
C GLY A 131 12.16 -11.03 -8.12
N PRO A 132 12.93 -11.94 -7.46
CA PRO A 132 13.24 -11.90 -6.02
C PRO A 132 14.04 -10.64 -5.63
N PHE A 133 13.67 -10.05 -4.50
CA PHE A 133 14.39 -8.92 -3.93
C PHE A 133 15.53 -9.40 -3.02
N GLU A 134 16.61 -8.64 -2.98
CA GLU A 134 17.75 -8.86 -2.11
C GLU A 134 17.96 -7.62 -1.24
N ASP A 135 18.24 -7.80 0.05
CA ASP A 135 18.57 -6.70 0.98
C ASP A 135 19.77 -5.91 0.46
N LEU A 136 19.59 -4.62 0.26
CA LEU A 136 20.59 -3.75 -0.36
C LEU A 136 21.74 -3.39 0.60
N LEU A 137 21.47 -3.30 1.91
CA LEU A 137 22.37 -2.74 2.90
C LEU A 137 22.86 -3.75 3.94
N GLY A 138 22.12 -4.82 4.19
CA GLY A 138 22.37 -5.76 5.28
C GLY A 138 22.10 -5.18 6.68
N LYS A 139 21.48 -4.00 6.74
CA LYS A 139 21.11 -3.26 7.95
C LYS A 139 20.00 -2.25 7.63
N PRO A 140 19.32 -1.69 8.62
CA PRO A 140 18.38 -0.58 8.38
C PRO A 140 19.03 0.62 7.71
N LEU A 141 18.31 1.26 6.78
CA LEU A 141 18.63 2.58 6.23
C LEU A 141 18.35 3.67 7.28
N ILE A 142 17.21 3.57 7.97
CA ILE A 142 16.83 4.37 9.13
C ILE A 142 16.63 3.41 10.30
N GLY A 143 17.54 3.43 11.26
CA GLY A 143 17.53 2.55 12.44
C GLY A 143 17.52 3.33 13.76
N GLU A 144 16.97 4.54 13.76
CA GLU A 144 16.90 5.41 14.92
C GLU A 144 15.56 6.13 15.00
N ILE A 145 15.17 6.51 16.21
CA ILE A 145 14.00 7.33 16.47
C ILE A 145 14.43 8.80 16.39
N VAL A 146 13.92 9.52 15.40
CA VAL A 146 14.20 10.95 15.20
C VAL A 146 12.90 11.72 15.29
N ASN A 147 12.90 12.87 15.99
CA ASN A 147 11.72 13.70 16.22
C ASN A 147 10.53 12.92 16.81
N GLY A 148 10.78 11.84 17.56
CA GLY A 148 9.74 10.98 18.13
C GLY A 148 9.09 9.99 17.15
N ALA A 149 9.45 10.00 15.88
CA ALA A 149 8.89 9.10 14.88
C ALA A 149 9.48 7.70 14.97
N GLN A 150 8.63 6.70 15.15
CA GLN A 150 9.02 5.30 14.93
C GLN A 150 9.38 5.12 13.45
N PRO A 151 10.54 4.53 13.11
CA PRO A 151 10.95 4.35 11.71
C PRO A 151 10.20 3.19 11.05
N ILE A 152 8.95 3.45 10.68
CA ILE A 152 8.03 2.54 9.98
C ILE A 152 7.21 3.32 8.94
N ASP A 153 6.42 2.60 8.17
CA ASP A 153 5.39 3.15 7.26
C ASP A 153 5.96 4.16 6.26
N GLN A 154 7.09 3.83 5.69
CA GLN A 154 7.75 4.69 4.73
C GLN A 154 7.02 4.71 3.38
N PHE A 155 6.96 5.89 2.78
CA PHE A 155 6.55 6.11 1.41
C PHE A 155 7.65 6.86 0.65
N VAL A 156 8.04 6.38 -0.52
CA VAL A 156 9.05 7.02 -1.36
C VAL A 156 8.38 7.82 -2.47
N PHE A 157 8.65 9.11 -2.46
CA PHE A 157 8.08 10.09 -3.37
C PHE A 157 9.14 10.65 -4.31
N LYS A 158 8.89 10.60 -5.62
CA LYS A 158 9.71 11.28 -6.63
C LYS A 158 9.10 12.63 -6.95
N ASP A 159 9.81 13.71 -6.64
CA ASP A 159 9.36 15.06 -6.94
C ASP A 159 9.56 15.44 -8.41
N LYS A 160 9.03 16.57 -8.83
CA LYS A 160 9.04 17.12 -10.20
C LYS A 160 10.45 17.34 -10.73
N ASP A 161 11.39 17.65 -9.86
CA ASP A 161 12.80 17.85 -10.20
C ASP A 161 13.62 16.55 -10.30
N GLY A 162 12.97 15.40 -10.02
CA GLY A 162 13.58 14.08 -10.01
C GLY A 162 14.17 13.66 -8.68
N THR A 163 14.15 14.52 -7.66
CA THR A 163 14.62 14.21 -6.30
C THR A 163 13.69 13.19 -5.65
N TYR A 164 14.29 12.23 -4.94
CA TYR A 164 13.55 11.25 -4.17
C TYR A 164 13.54 11.64 -2.69
N TYR A 165 12.34 11.74 -2.14
CA TYR A 165 12.10 11.93 -0.71
C TYR A 165 11.43 10.69 -0.13
N MET A 166 11.71 10.40 1.14
CA MET A 166 11.01 9.36 1.89
C MET A 166 10.31 10.01 3.09
N TYR A 167 8.98 9.90 3.11
CA TYR A 167 8.15 10.23 4.26
C TYR A 167 7.97 8.98 5.09
N TYR A 168 8.08 9.09 6.40
CA TYR A 168 7.90 7.95 7.27
C TYR A 168 7.53 8.37 8.68
N GLY A 169 6.93 7.46 9.42
CA GLY A 169 6.81 7.60 10.86
C GLY A 169 5.53 7.01 11.42
N GLY A 170 5.68 6.31 12.54
CA GLY A 170 4.63 5.96 13.47
C GLY A 170 4.63 6.89 14.67
N TRP A 171 3.87 6.51 15.72
CA TRP A 171 3.76 7.18 17.02
C TRP A 171 3.37 8.65 16.94
N ARG A 172 2.60 9.03 15.93
CA ARG A 172 2.07 10.38 15.71
C ARG A 172 3.12 11.42 15.27
N HIS A 173 4.23 10.98 14.72
CA HIS A 173 5.27 11.83 14.17
C HIS A 173 5.60 11.43 12.75
N CYS A 174 5.77 12.39 11.86
CA CYS A 174 6.12 12.18 10.46
C CYS A 174 7.38 12.95 10.11
N ASN A 175 8.39 12.24 9.66
CA ASN A 175 9.61 12.82 9.10
C ASN A 175 9.60 12.73 7.57
N VAL A 176 10.32 13.64 6.93
CA VAL A 176 10.77 13.52 5.56
C VAL A 176 12.29 13.57 5.51
N VAL A 177 12.89 12.71 4.69
CA VAL A 177 14.32 12.67 4.41
C VAL A 177 14.53 12.71 2.89
N LYS A 178 15.68 13.23 2.47
CA LYS A 178 16.13 13.18 1.08
C LYS A 178 17.00 11.95 0.88
N LEU A 179 16.63 11.09 -0.08
CA LEU A 179 17.38 9.89 -0.40
C LEU A 179 18.58 10.22 -1.30
N ALA A 180 19.71 9.55 -1.06
CA ALA A 180 20.82 9.52 -2.02
C ALA A 180 20.36 8.84 -3.33
N ASP A 181 21.05 9.14 -4.42
CA ASP A 181 20.68 8.63 -5.75
C ASP A 181 20.72 7.10 -5.86
N ASP A 182 21.57 6.45 -5.09
CA ASP A 182 21.68 4.98 -5.03
C ASP A 182 20.78 4.31 -3.98
N PHE A 183 19.97 5.08 -3.25
CA PHE A 183 19.09 4.65 -2.15
C PHE A 183 19.80 3.97 -0.97
N LYS A 184 21.13 4.12 -0.84
CA LYS A 184 21.90 3.50 0.23
C LYS A 184 22.10 4.38 1.45
N SER A 185 21.74 5.65 1.36
CA SER A 185 21.86 6.62 2.44
C SER A 185 20.84 7.76 2.25
N ILE A 186 20.71 8.56 3.29
CA ILE A 186 20.06 9.87 3.23
C ILE A 186 21.11 10.95 3.04
N VAL A 187 20.71 12.05 2.41
CA VAL A 187 21.57 13.22 2.16
C VAL A 187 20.96 14.48 2.74
N PRO A 188 21.76 15.48 3.13
CA PRO A 188 21.21 16.69 3.74
C PRO A 188 20.36 17.50 2.76
N PHE A 189 19.38 18.19 3.30
CA PHE A 189 18.70 19.30 2.64
C PHE A 189 19.64 20.49 2.49
N GLU A 190 19.21 21.54 1.76
CA GLU A 190 20.02 22.75 1.55
C GLU A 190 20.40 23.48 2.85
N ASP A 191 19.57 23.37 3.89
CA ASP A 191 19.82 23.92 5.22
C ASP A 191 20.75 23.06 6.09
N GLY A 192 21.28 21.95 5.54
CA GLY A 192 22.19 21.02 6.22
C GLY A 192 21.50 19.99 7.10
N THR A 193 20.17 20.04 7.28
CA THR A 193 19.44 19.06 8.09
C THR A 193 19.26 17.75 7.31
N LEU A 194 19.29 16.58 8.01
CA LEU A 194 19.01 15.29 7.43
C LEU A 194 17.54 14.88 7.52
N TYR A 195 16.84 15.40 8.52
CA TYR A 195 15.44 15.10 8.81
C TYR A 195 14.64 16.40 8.95
N LYS A 196 13.46 16.44 8.35
CA LYS A 196 12.47 17.49 8.60
C LYS A 196 11.21 16.85 9.16
N GLU A 197 10.75 17.33 10.30
CA GLU A 197 9.44 16.93 10.80
C GLU A 197 8.35 17.68 10.03
N VAL A 198 7.37 16.93 9.52
CA VAL A 198 6.27 17.46 8.70
C VAL A 198 4.91 16.98 9.20
N THR A 199 4.81 16.64 10.47
CA THR A 199 3.65 16.04 11.12
C THR A 199 2.39 16.92 11.00
N PRO A 200 1.35 16.53 10.27
CA PRO A 200 0.08 17.26 10.28
C PRO A 200 -0.70 16.99 11.57
N LYS A 201 -1.72 17.81 11.79
CA LYS A 201 -2.65 17.60 12.91
C LYS A 201 -3.31 16.24 12.83
N ASP A 202 -3.42 15.54 13.97
CA ASP A 202 -4.04 14.23 14.15
C ASP A 202 -3.36 13.08 13.39
N TYR A 203 -2.19 13.30 12.80
CA TYR A 203 -1.37 12.26 12.19
C TYR A 203 -1.08 11.12 13.17
N VAL A 204 -1.15 9.89 12.69
CA VAL A 204 -0.72 8.71 13.44
C VAL A 204 0.38 7.97 12.72
N GLU A 205 0.18 7.62 11.43
CA GLU A 205 1.10 6.83 10.61
C GLU A 205 0.67 6.81 9.13
N GLY A 206 1.37 6.04 8.28
CA GLY A 206 0.99 5.75 6.90
C GLY A 206 0.95 6.98 6.00
N PRO A 207 2.05 7.77 5.89
CA PRO A 207 2.10 8.93 5.01
C PRO A 207 2.09 8.49 3.55
N PHE A 208 1.41 9.26 2.70
CA PHE A 208 1.39 9.09 1.25
C PHE A 208 1.34 10.45 0.57
N MET A 209 2.00 10.61 -0.57
CA MET A 209 2.06 11.86 -1.32
C MET A 209 1.83 11.62 -2.81
N PHE A 210 1.03 12.46 -3.46
CA PHE A 210 0.97 12.54 -4.91
C PHE A 210 0.82 13.99 -5.37
N ILE A 211 1.10 14.23 -6.65
CA ILE A 211 0.94 15.54 -7.27
C ILE A 211 -0.27 15.52 -8.19
N ARG A 212 -1.13 16.53 -8.05
CA ARG A 212 -2.24 16.79 -8.97
C ARG A 212 -2.37 18.27 -9.25
N ASN A 213 -2.44 18.65 -10.52
CA ASN A 213 -2.54 20.06 -10.95
C ASN A 213 -1.48 20.98 -10.31
N GLY A 214 -0.26 20.48 -10.16
CA GLY A 214 0.86 21.22 -9.59
C GLY A 214 0.88 21.30 -8.05
N LYS A 215 -0.16 20.87 -7.36
CA LYS A 215 -0.25 20.84 -5.89
C LYS A 215 0.17 19.48 -5.34
N TYR A 216 0.69 19.47 -4.13
CA TYR A 216 1.05 18.29 -3.35
C TYR A 216 -0.13 17.89 -2.47
N TYR A 217 -0.62 16.67 -2.66
CA TYR A 217 -1.64 16.06 -1.82
C TYR A 217 -0.97 15.13 -0.85
N PHE A 218 -0.90 15.52 0.40
CA PHE A 218 -0.35 14.70 1.47
C PHE A 218 -1.48 14.02 2.23
N MET A 219 -1.42 12.70 2.34
CA MET A 219 -2.44 11.87 2.95
C MET A 219 -1.81 11.03 4.07
N TRP A 220 -2.59 10.71 5.10
CA TRP A 220 -2.10 9.94 6.26
C TRP A 220 -3.23 9.21 6.96
N SER A 221 -2.88 8.28 7.85
CA SER A 221 -3.82 7.60 8.72
C SER A 221 -3.95 8.30 10.07
N GLU A 222 -5.18 8.40 10.54
CA GLU A 222 -5.58 8.86 11.86
C GLU A 222 -6.26 7.73 12.65
N GLY A 223 -6.27 7.83 13.97
CA GLY A 223 -6.84 6.82 14.87
C GLY A 223 -5.91 5.63 15.08
N GLY A 224 -6.29 4.70 15.95
CA GLY A 224 -5.49 3.50 16.20
C GLY A 224 -5.76 2.41 15.17
N TRP A 225 -4.72 1.83 14.57
CA TRP A 225 -4.86 0.78 13.54
C TRP A 225 -5.61 -0.48 14.01
N THR A 226 -5.64 -0.74 15.32
CA THR A 226 -6.40 -1.85 15.90
C THR A 226 -7.88 -1.53 16.13
N GLY A 227 -8.25 -0.24 16.07
CA GLY A 227 -9.60 0.25 16.37
C GLY A 227 -10.49 0.42 15.15
N PRO A 228 -11.80 0.61 15.38
CA PRO A 228 -12.76 0.86 14.30
C PRO A 228 -12.61 2.24 13.66
N ASN A 229 -12.00 3.20 14.37
CA ASN A 229 -11.88 4.61 13.98
C ASN A 229 -10.62 4.90 13.17
N TYR A 230 -9.85 3.89 12.76
CA TYR A 230 -8.75 4.07 11.82
C TYR A 230 -9.31 4.61 10.51
N ARG A 231 -8.72 5.70 9.99
CA ARG A 231 -9.28 6.49 8.91
C ARG A 231 -8.20 7.23 8.15
N VAL A 232 -8.53 7.76 6.97
CA VAL A 232 -7.61 8.55 6.12
C VAL A 232 -8.01 10.00 6.09
N ALA A 233 -7.05 10.89 6.37
CA ALA A 233 -7.16 12.32 6.22
C ALA A 233 -6.15 12.85 5.20
N TYR A 234 -6.28 14.14 4.81
CA TYR A 234 -5.39 14.74 3.84
C TYR A 234 -5.20 16.24 4.05
N ALA A 235 -4.15 16.75 3.40
CA ALA A 235 -3.85 18.17 3.20
C ALA A 235 -3.44 18.45 1.75
N ILE A 236 -3.51 19.71 1.34
CA ILE A 236 -2.99 20.18 0.04
C ILE A 236 -1.98 21.29 0.33
N SER A 237 -0.81 21.22 -0.30
CA SER A 237 0.27 22.21 -0.15
C SER A 237 0.86 22.59 -1.51
N ASP A 238 1.56 23.73 -1.54
CA ASP A 238 2.38 24.15 -2.67
C ASP A 238 3.81 23.58 -2.63
N SER A 239 4.18 23.00 -1.48
CA SER A 239 5.51 22.45 -1.22
C SER A 239 5.43 20.98 -0.77
N PRO A 240 6.42 20.14 -1.12
CA PRO A 240 6.52 18.77 -0.59
C PRO A 240 6.80 18.73 0.92
N PHE A 241 7.17 19.87 1.52
CA PHE A 241 7.47 19.98 2.94
C PHE A 241 6.37 20.67 3.76
N GLY A 242 5.24 20.93 3.13
CA GLY A 242 4.13 21.64 3.76
C GLY A 242 4.23 23.17 3.65
N PRO A 243 3.52 23.94 4.48
CA PRO A 243 2.73 23.43 5.61
C PRO A 243 1.58 22.52 5.16
N PHE A 244 1.30 21.49 5.96
CA PHE A 244 0.21 20.54 5.73
C PHE A 244 -0.95 20.83 6.67
N GLU A 245 -1.78 21.79 6.30
CA GLU A 245 -3.00 22.11 7.03
C GLU A 245 -4.06 21.06 6.71
N ARG A 246 -4.44 20.27 7.74
CA ARG A 246 -5.43 19.22 7.64
C ARG A 246 -6.75 19.77 7.09
N LYS A 247 -7.24 19.20 5.99
CA LYS A 247 -8.52 19.56 5.38
C LYS A 247 -9.65 18.71 5.95
N ASP A 248 -9.72 17.43 5.59
CA ASP A 248 -10.85 16.58 5.97
C ASP A 248 -10.45 15.11 6.06
N VAL A 249 -11.35 14.28 6.57
CA VAL A 249 -11.32 12.82 6.51
C VAL A 249 -12.04 12.35 5.26
N ILE A 250 -11.34 11.60 4.42
CA ILE A 250 -11.87 11.13 3.14
C ILE A 250 -12.29 9.66 3.14
N LEU A 251 -11.73 8.86 4.04
CA LEU A 251 -12.07 7.45 4.20
C LEU A 251 -12.21 7.16 5.69
N LYS A 252 -13.29 6.55 6.09
CA LYS A 252 -13.60 6.22 7.48
C LYS A 252 -14.52 5.02 7.55
N LEU A 253 -14.78 4.52 8.75
CA LEU A 253 -15.72 3.41 8.97
C LEU A 253 -17.08 3.65 8.29
N ASP A 254 -17.63 2.59 7.74
CA ASP A 254 -19.02 2.46 7.30
C ASP A 254 -19.57 1.19 7.97
N GLU A 255 -20.49 1.36 8.92
CA GLU A 255 -21.00 0.26 9.75
C GLU A 255 -21.70 -0.83 8.94
N ASP A 256 -22.16 -0.51 7.72
CA ASP A 256 -22.77 -1.48 6.83
C ASP A 256 -21.76 -2.29 6.04
N ILE A 257 -20.51 -1.80 5.88
CA ILE A 257 -19.50 -2.40 5.01
C ILE A 257 -18.28 -2.89 5.80
N ALA A 258 -17.61 -2.01 6.55
CA ALA A 258 -16.36 -2.32 7.22
C ALA A 258 -15.96 -1.26 8.25
N THR A 259 -15.00 -1.62 9.09
CA THR A 259 -14.36 -0.71 10.06
C THR A 259 -12.86 -0.64 9.84
N GLY A 260 -12.19 0.30 10.50
CA GLY A 260 -10.74 0.38 10.53
C GLY A 260 -10.12 0.54 9.14
N ALA A 261 -10.71 1.37 8.29
CA ALA A 261 -10.24 1.65 6.94
C ALA A 261 -9.13 2.69 6.98
N GLY A 262 -7.91 2.31 6.60
CA GLY A 262 -6.75 3.21 6.62
C GLY A 262 -5.54 2.59 5.95
N HIS A 263 -4.38 3.17 6.19
CA HIS A 263 -3.09 2.88 5.58
C HIS A 263 -3.24 2.56 4.09
N HIS A 264 -3.04 3.54 3.28
CA HIS A 264 -3.51 3.61 1.90
C HIS A 264 -2.42 4.06 0.95
N SER A 265 -2.70 3.88 -0.31
CA SER A 265 -1.98 4.46 -1.44
C SER A 265 -2.95 4.93 -2.51
N VAL A 266 -2.47 5.64 -3.52
CA VAL A 266 -3.28 6.12 -4.63
C VAL A 266 -2.67 5.68 -5.95
N ILE A 267 -3.48 5.02 -6.78
CA ILE A 267 -3.16 4.71 -8.17
C ILE A 267 -3.81 5.74 -9.08
N HIS A 268 -3.04 6.35 -9.97
CA HIS A 268 -3.55 7.19 -11.04
C HIS A 268 -3.38 6.48 -12.38
N ASN A 269 -4.48 6.25 -13.09
CA ASN A 269 -4.45 5.83 -14.48
C ASN A 269 -4.49 7.08 -15.38
N SER A 270 -3.34 7.48 -15.87
CA SER A 270 -3.19 8.69 -16.70
C SER A 270 -3.94 8.62 -18.04
N LYS A 271 -4.28 7.41 -18.52
CA LYS A 271 -5.02 7.23 -19.78
C LYS A 271 -6.51 7.51 -19.64
N SER A 272 -7.13 7.10 -18.52
CA SER A 272 -8.53 7.35 -18.21
C SER A 272 -8.73 8.59 -17.33
N ASP A 273 -7.64 9.17 -16.83
CA ASP A 273 -7.59 10.24 -15.82
C ASP A 273 -8.39 9.88 -14.53
N LYS A 274 -8.30 8.60 -14.14
CA LYS A 274 -8.97 8.10 -12.94
C LYS A 274 -7.98 7.86 -11.81
N TYR A 275 -8.46 8.18 -10.61
CA TYR A 275 -7.74 7.94 -9.37
C TYR A 275 -8.44 6.85 -8.56
N TYR A 276 -7.66 5.98 -7.97
CA TYR A 276 -8.11 4.87 -7.14
C TYR A 276 -7.38 4.91 -5.82
N ILE A 277 -8.11 4.84 -4.71
CA ILE A 277 -7.51 4.61 -3.40
C ILE A 277 -7.44 3.10 -3.15
N VAL A 278 -6.25 2.61 -2.84
CA VAL A 278 -6.00 1.25 -2.37
C VAL A 278 -5.74 1.33 -0.88
N TYR A 279 -6.44 0.55 -0.09
CA TYR A 279 -6.42 0.66 1.37
C TYR A 279 -6.72 -0.69 2.02
N HIS A 280 -6.42 -0.83 3.30
CA HIS A 280 -6.95 -1.96 4.03
C HIS A 280 -8.19 -1.58 4.85
N ARG A 281 -9.03 -2.58 5.14
CA ARG A 281 -10.17 -2.48 6.06
C ARG A 281 -10.38 -3.78 6.82
N ARG A 282 -11.10 -3.73 7.94
CA ARG A 282 -11.59 -4.91 8.62
C ARG A 282 -12.98 -5.24 8.12
N PRO A 283 -13.22 -6.49 7.66
CA PRO A 283 -14.54 -6.94 7.27
C PRO A 283 -15.57 -6.76 8.39
N LYS A 284 -16.80 -6.45 8.03
CA LYS A 284 -17.91 -6.32 8.99
C LYS A 284 -18.01 -7.56 9.89
N GLY A 285 -18.12 -7.33 11.19
CA GLY A 285 -18.23 -8.39 12.19
C GLY A 285 -16.90 -9.06 12.58
N SER A 286 -15.76 -8.67 11.99
CA SER A 286 -14.47 -9.18 12.40
C SER A 286 -13.95 -8.43 13.64
N ASN A 287 -13.61 -9.20 14.69
CA ASN A 287 -12.98 -8.71 15.92
C ASN A 287 -11.49 -9.08 15.99
N LYS A 288 -10.95 -9.71 14.95
CA LYS A 288 -9.54 -10.12 14.92
C LYS A 288 -8.67 -8.95 14.53
N ARG A 289 -7.62 -8.68 15.32
CA ARG A 289 -6.65 -7.61 15.10
C ARG A 289 -6.07 -7.65 13.68
N ASP A 290 -5.64 -8.83 13.26
CA ASP A 290 -4.88 -9.03 12.01
C ASP A 290 -5.77 -9.36 10.80
N ASN A 291 -7.11 -9.43 10.97
CA ASN A 291 -8.01 -9.62 9.85
C ASN A 291 -8.22 -8.29 9.09
N ARG A 292 -7.21 -7.92 8.34
CA ARG A 292 -7.21 -6.74 7.48
C ARG A 292 -7.11 -7.19 6.02
N VAL A 293 -8.00 -6.70 5.18
CA VAL A 293 -8.11 -7.09 3.78
C VAL A 293 -7.90 -5.89 2.87
N THR A 294 -7.19 -6.11 1.75
CA THR A 294 -6.91 -5.05 0.79
C THR A 294 -8.10 -4.79 -0.12
N CYS A 295 -8.46 -3.52 -0.25
CA CYS A 295 -9.59 -3.04 -1.02
C CYS A 295 -9.18 -1.91 -1.96
N ILE A 296 -10.01 -1.63 -2.97
CA ILE A 296 -9.83 -0.54 -3.92
C ILE A 296 -11.19 0.10 -4.25
N ASP A 297 -11.26 1.43 -4.21
CA ASP A 297 -12.41 2.20 -4.65
C ASP A 297 -11.99 3.42 -5.46
N GLU A 298 -12.90 3.99 -6.27
CA GLU A 298 -12.62 5.20 -7.03
C GLU A 298 -12.50 6.41 -6.10
N MET A 299 -11.51 7.27 -6.37
CA MET A 299 -11.31 8.53 -5.67
C MET A 299 -11.63 9.69 -6.59
N HIS A 300 -12.47 10.61 -6.14
CA HIS A 300 -12.96 11.73 -6.91
C HIS A 300 -12.55 13.07 -6.28
N PHE A 301 -12.58 14.13 -7.10
CA PHE A 301 -12.18 15.47 -6.71
C PHE A 301 -13.31 16.47 -7.02
N ALA A 302 -13.48 17.42 -6.13
CA ALA A 302 -14.32 18.57 -6.36
C ALA A 302 -13.66 19.56 -7.36
N PRO A 303 -14.41 20.49 -7.97
CA PRO A 303 -13.84 21.48 -8.89
C PRO A 303 -12.73 22.36 -8.29
N ASN A 304 -12.76 22.59 -6.99
CA ASN A 304 -11.71 23.32 -6.26
C ASN A 304 -10.48 22.49 -5.95
N GLY A 305 -10.45 21.20 -6.32
CA GLY A 305 -9.36 20.26 -6.10
C GLY A 305 -9.45 19.46 -4.81
N ASP A 306 -10.41 19.72 -3.93
CA ASP A 306 -10.57 18.93 -2.71
C ASP A 306 -10.93 17.48 -3.04
N ILE A 307 -10.38 16.53 -2.26
CA ILE A 307 -10.74 15.12 -2.37
C ILE A 307 -12.16 14.93 -1.79
N LEU A 308 -13.05 14.35 -2.58
CA LEU A 308 -14.38 14.00 -2.10
C LEU A 308 -14.34 12.77 -1.18
N PRO A 309 -15.25 12.64 -0.20
CA PRO A 309 -15.35 11.45 0.62
C PRO A 309 -15.43 10.17 -0.23
N VAL A 310 -14.55 9.23 0.06
CA VAL A 310 -14.50 7.92 -0.61
C VAL A 310 -15.67 7.06 -0.11
N LYS A 311 -16.43 6.54 -1.04
CA LYS A 311 -17.49 5.56 -0.72
C LYS A 311 -16.87 4.16 -0.76
N MET A 312 -16.74 3.52 0.39
CA MET A 312 -16.40 2.10 0.44
C MET A 312 -17.47 1.26 -0.24
N THR A 313 -17.06 0.23 -0.99
CA THR A 313 -17.98 -0.68 -1.69
C THR A 313 -17.62 -2.14 -1.46
N PHE A 314 -18.54 -3.06 -1.72
CA PHE A 314 -18.25 -4.48 -1.89
C PHE A 314 -17.86 -4.81 -3.33
N GLU A 315 -18.29 -3.98 -4.28
CA GLU A 315 -18.08 -4.18 -5.70
C GLU A 315 -16.67 -3.83 -6.15
N GLY A 316 -15.99 -2.90 -5.45
CA GLY A 316 -14.71 -2.36 -5.89
C GLY A 316 -14.82 -1.57 -7.18
N VAL A 317 -13.83 -1.70 -8.06
CA VAL A 317 -13.72 -0.90 -9.29
C VAL A 317 -13.96 -1.72 -10.54
N LYS A 318 -14.41 -1.05 -11.61
CA LYS A 318 -14.55 -1.63 -12.94
C LYS A 318 -13.19 -1.79 -13.61
N LYS A 319 -13.17 -2.61 -14.68
CA LYS A 319 -11.97 -2.73 -15.52
C LYS A 319 -11.50 -1.39 -16.00
N ASP A 320 -10.22 -1.12 -15.76
CA ASP A 320 -9.50 0.02 -16.31
C ASP A 320 -8.10 -0.42 -16.73
N ARG A 321 -7.71 -0.16 -17.97
CA ARG A 321 -6.42 -0.58 -18.56
C ARG A 321 -5.54 0.62 -18.83
N LEU A 322 -4.28 0.48 -18.48
CA LEU A 322 -3.22 1.45 -18.78
C LEU A 322 -2.92 1.52 -20.29
#